data_f5d53cfc9c8515d798e0fbdb3c986a3e
#
_entry.id   f5d53cfc9c8515d798e0fbdb3c986a3e
#
_cell.length_a   1.000
_cell.length_b   1.000
_cell.length_c   1.000
_cell.angle_alpha   90.00
_cell.angle_beta   90.00
_cell.angle_gamma   90.00
#
_symmetry.space_group_name_H-M   'P 1'
#
loop_
_entity.id
_entity.type
_entity.pdbx_description
1 polymer ?
#
loop_
_entity_poly.entity_id
_entity_poly.type
_entity_poly.pdbx_seq_one_letter_code
_entity_poly.pdbx_strand_id
1 'polypeptide(L)'
;GQWKTSRAEYQRGMMDAVNDRRLERIVIMSSSQVGKTEMINNIIGYHIAHDPAPMLVVMPTLEMARSWSTQRFSKMIAASESLKHKIKDSKARDSGNTILSKSFAGGFVVMTGSNSPASLASRPCRIVLLDEVDRYETTSEGDAVSLATKRTATFANRKIIMTSTPTIDGASRIQDAWEESDKRYFHVPCPHCKEKQKLEWANVKWDEAKDAHMVCIHCGSVIEEKDKIWMIRNGKWIAEEETYKTAGFHLNELYSVWRSWSEVVESFLNAKEHPDQLRVFVNTSLGQVWQSDAEEIESDSLLNRRENYDAQSIPEPVVLLTCGIDVQSDRIESQVIGWSAENQMYVVDYQIMFGDPNQLQVWNELDEYLKSSFKTEDGRTIKISITCIDSGYATQNVYAFCKQRQGRRIFAIKGQSQHGKPIANRPTQSGKQRVQLFPVGTDSAKDTLFSWLNIDEVKSGYIHFPADVDEEYFRQLTAEKRIIKYYKGQKRMEWKQIRERNEVLDTWVYNIAGFYILNPDLESLKNKATDQKPIQKKRKLNRNRRNPNWVNSWR
;
A
#
# COMPACT_ATOMS: atom_id res chain seq x y z
N GLY A 1 -29.24 -11.31 -8.57
CA GLY A 1 -29.80 -12.64 -8.66
C GLY A 1 -29.65 -13.37 -7.32
N GLN A 2 -30.37 -14.49 -7.16
CA GLN A 2 -30.32 -15.29 -5.94
C GLN A 2 -28.90 -15.84 -5.72
N TRP A 3 -28.41 -15.77 -4.47
CA TRP A 3 -27.10 -16.34 -4.08
C TRP A 3 -27.11 -17.86 -4.24
N LYS A 4 -26.04 -18.42 -4.78
CA LYS A 4 -25.80 -19.87 -4.87
C LYS A 4 -24.36 -20.17 -4.47
N THR A 5 -24.16 -20.80 -3.32
CA THR A 5 -22.84 -21.19 -2.79
C THR A 5 -22.03 -22.03 -3.78
N SER A 6 -22.71 -22.84 -4.63
CA SER A 6 -22.07 -23.64 -5.67
C SER A 6 -21.32 -22.86 -6.75
N ARG A 7 -21.47 -21.51 -6.79
CA ARG A 7 -20.65 -20.65 -7.65
C ARG A 7 -19.25 -20.42 -7.08
N ALA A 8 -19.14 -20.36 -5.74
CA ALA A 8 -17.91 -20.14 -5.01
C ALA A 8 -17.80 -21.19 -3.88
N GLU A 9 -17.61 -22.46 -4.28
CA GLU A 9 -17.71 -23.62 -3.39
C GLU A 9 -16.74 -23.57 -2.21
N TYR A 10 -15.61 -22.85 -2.33
CA TYR A 10 -14.69 -22.62 -1.22
C TYR A 10 -15.33 -21.92 -0.02
N GLN A 11 -16.41 -21.16 -0.22
CA GLN A 11 -17.11 -20.49 0.90
C GLN A 11 -17.90 -21.46 1.78
N ARG A 12 -18.32 -22.61 1.25
CA ARG A 12 -19.07 -23.60 2.02
C ARG A 12 -18.32 -24.05 3.27
N GLY A 13 -17.07 -24.46 3.13
CA GLY A 13 -16.28 -24.93 4.26
C GLY A 13 -16.04 -23.86 5.33
N MET A 14 -15.92 -22.59 4.94
CA MET A 14 -15.80 -21.47 5.87
C MET A 14 -17.11 -21.26 6.67
N MET A 15 -18.27 -21.32 6.00
CA MET A 15 -19.58 -21.19 6.65
C MET A 15 -19.92 -22.42 7.51
N ASP A 16 -19.60 -23.62 7.05
CA ASP A 16 -19.84 -24.87 7.80
C ASP A 16 -19.01 -24.92 9.09
N ALA A 17 -17.79 -24.35 9.08
CA ALA A 17 -16.94 -24.25 10.26
C ALA A 17 -17.60 -23.47 11.41
N VAL A 18 -18.48 -22.51 11.12
CA VAL A 18 -19.22 -21.76 12.13
C VAL A 18 -20.16 -22.67 12.91
N ASN A 19 -20.67 -23.74 12.30
CA ASN A 19 -21.56 -24.71 12.92
C ASN A 19 -20.83 -25.87 13.63
N ASP A 20 -19.52 -26.01 13.46
CA ASP A 20 -18.73 -27.02 14.16
C ASP A 20 -18.58 -26.65 15.65
N ARG A 21 -19.17 -27.45 16.52
CA ARG A 21 -19.19 -27.21 17.99
C ARG A 21 -17.79 -27.24 18.63
N ARG A 22 -16.80 -27.85 17.97
CA ARG A 22 -15.41 -27.93 18.44
C ARG A 22 -14.67 -26.61 18.23
N LEU A 23 -15.10 -25.81 17.26
CA LEU A 23 -14.45 -24.56 16.88
C LEU A 23 -15.07 -23.39 17.63
N GLU A 24 -14.23 -22.54 18.21
CA GLU A 24 -14.61 -21.26 18.81
C GLU A 24 -14.24 -20.08 17.92
N ARG A 25 -13.10 -20.18 17.22
CA ARG A 25 -12.59 -19.13 16.36
C ARG A 25 -12.48 -19.58 14.91
N ILE A 26 -12.94 -18.77 14.01
CA ILE A 26 -12.81 -18.94 12.55
C ILE A 26 -12.06 -17.73 12.01
N VAL A 27 -10.88 -17.98 11.42
CA VAL A 27 -9.99 -16.95 10.87
C VAL A 27 -9.95 -17.07 9.37
N ILE A 28 -10.25 -15.99 8.65
CA ILE A 28 -10.27 -15.97 7.19
C ILE A 28 -9.33 -14.88 6.71
N MET A 29 -8.11 -15.29 6.42
CA MET A 29 -7.09 -14.47 5.79
C MET A 29 -7.18 -14.64 4.28
N SER A 30 -7.64 -13.67 3.56
CA SER A 30 -7.85 -13.83 2.13
C SER A 30 -7.68 -12.56 1.32
N SER A 31 -7.47 -12.74 0.03
CA SER A 31 -7.50 -11.65 -0.94
C SER A 31 -8.82 -10.88 -0.91
N SER A 32 -8.84 -9.74 -1.58
CA SER A 32 -10.07 -9.05 -1.95
C SER A 32 -10.86 -9.88 -2.98
N GLN A 33 -12.10 -9.50 -3.25
CA GLN A 33 -12.92 -10.06 -4.35
C GLN A 33 -13.19 -11.59 -4.32
N VAL A 34 -13.05 -12.23 -3.16
CA VAL A 34 -13.42 -13.66 -2.97
C VAL A 34 -14.76 -13.85 -2.24
N GLY A 35 -15.48 -12.74 -2.00
CA GLY A 35 -16.84 -12.77 -1.46
C GLY A 35 -16.94 -12.86 0.07
N LYS A 36 -15.94 -12.36 0.82
CA LYS A 36 -15.95 -12.30 2.30
C LYS A 36 -17.24 -11.72 2.89
N THR A 37 -17.66 -10.57 2.38
CA THR A 37 -18.86 -9.87 2.88
C THR A 37 -20.14 -10.66 2.67
N GLU A 38 -20.27 -11.40 1.55
CA GLU A 38 -21.45 -12.25 1.31
C GLU A 38 -21.44 -13.48 2.22
N MET A 39 -20.29 -14.00 2.56
CA MET A 39 -20.16 -15.06 3.54
C MET A 39 -20.62 -14.57 4.93
N ILE A 40 -20.20 -13.38 5.37
CA ILE A 40 -20.68 -12.76 6.62
C ILE A 40 -22.20 -12.61 6.60
N ASN A 41 -22.78 -12.11 5.50
CA ASN A 41 -24.22 -12.00 5.31
C ASN A 41 -24.91 -13.36 5.47
N ASN A 42 -24.39 -14.40 4.84
CA ASN A 42 -24.98 -15.74 4.91
C ASN A 42 -24.90 -16.33 6.34
N ILE A 43 -23.79 -16.13 7.06
CA ILE A 43 -23.64 -16.56 8.45
C ILE A 43 -24.69 -15.87 9.33
N ILE A 44 -24.86 -14.56 9.21
CA ILE A 44 -25.85 -13.80 9.97
C ILE A 44 -27.28 -14.28 9.60
N GLY A 45 -27.55 -14.42 8.30
CA GLY A 45 -28.85 -14.90 7.82
C GLY A 45 -29.21 -16.29 8.35
N TYR A 46 -28.24 -17.20 8.38
CA TYR A 46 -28.40 -18.53 8.96
C TYR A 46 -28.80 -18.47 10.46
N HIS A 47 -28.10 -17.67 11.25
CA HIS A 47 -28.38 -17.54 12.67
C HIS A 47 -29.68 -16.79 12.95
N ILE A 48 -30.13 -15.92 12.10
CA ILE A 48 -31.49 -15.34 12.22
C ILE A 48 -32.56 -16.36 11.89
N ALA A 49 -32.35 -17.20 10.89
CA ALA A 49 -33.35 -18.10 10.36
C ALA A 49 -33.45 -19.44 11.13
N HIS A 50 -32.32 -20.01 11.54
CA HIS A 50 -32.23 -21.39 11.98
C HIS A 50 -31.66 -21.59 13.41
N ASP A 51 -30.71 -20.73 13.83
CA ASP A 51 -30.07 -20.84 15.15
C ASP A 51 -29.96 -19.45 15.80
N PRO A 52 -31.09 -18.85 16.21
CA PRO A 52 -31.11 -17.47 16.70
C PRO A 52 -30.13 -17.20 17.83
N ALA A 53 -29.39 -16.12 17.75
CA ALA A 53 -28.37 -15.74 18.70
C ALA A 53 -28.17 -14.22 18.80
N PRO A 54 -27.72 -13.71 19.95
CA PRO A 54 -27.15 -12.37 20.05
C PRO A 54 -25.86 -12.27 19.23
N MET A 55 -25.79 -11.33 18.29
CA MET A 55 -24.65 -11.14 17.38
C MET A 55 -24.13 -9.70 17.42
N LEU A 56 -22.79 -9.57 17.34
CA LEU A 56 -22.09 -8.30 17.19
C LEU A 56 -21.29 -8.32 15.87
N VAL A 57 -21.51 -7.33 15.01
CA VAL A 57 -20.73 -7.12 13.79
C VAL A 57 -19.87 -5.88 13.98
N VAL A 58 -18.57 -6.02 13.81
CA VAL A 58 -17.61 -4.92 13.92
C VAL A 58 -16.97 -4.69 12.58
N MET A 59 -16.95 -3.44 12.16
CA MET A 59 -16.29 -2.97 10.95
C MET A 59 -15.24 -1.91 11.29
N PRO A 60 -14.32 -1.56 10.38
CA PRO A 60 -13.28 -0.57 10.67
C PRO A 60 -13.82 0.75 11.21
N THR A 61 -14.90 1.26 10.63
CA THR A 61 -15.53 2.51 11.07
C THR A 61 -17.04 2.37 11.23
N LEU A 62 -17.64 3.25 12.04
CA LEU A 62 -19.08 3.31 12.21
C LEU A 62 -19.82 3.66 10.90
N GLU A 63 -19.19 4.46 10.05
CA GLU A 63 -19.74 4.82 8.74
C GLU A 63 -19.81 3.60 7.81
N MET A 64 -18.74 2.78 7.78
CA MET A 64 -18.75 1.52 7.04
C MET A 64 -19.83 0.56 7.55
N ALA A 65 -20.03 0.46 8.86
CA ALA A 65 -21.09 -0.35 9.45
C ALA A 65 -22.49 0.14 9.01
N ARG A 66 -22.73 1.45 8.97
CA ARG A 66 -23.99 2.04 8.48
C ARG A 66 -24.21 1.75 7.00
N SER A 67 -23.18 1.97 6.19
CA SER A 67 -23.22 1.71 4.73
C SER A 67 -23.53 0.24 4.45
N TRP A 68 -22.83 -0.68 5.11
CA TRP A 68 -23.08 -2.11 4.96
C TRP A 68 -24.50 -2.49 5.39
N SER A 69 -24.97 -1.99 6.53
CA SER A 69 -26.33 -2.28 7.02
C SER A 69 -27.39 -1.86 6.02
N THR A 70 -27.27 -0.68 5.41
CA THR A 70 -28.28 -0.15 4.49
C THR A 70 -28.17 -0.75 3.09
N GLN A 71 -26.98 -0.88 2.56
CA GLN A 71 -26.76 -1.24 1.16
C GLN A 71 -26.74 -2.76 0.92
N ARG A 72 -26.33 -3.55 1.90
CA ARG A 72 -26.19 -5.00 1.76
C ARG A 72 -27.11 -5.78 2.68
N PHE A 73 -27.00 -5.60 4.00
CA PHE A 73 -27.75 -6.40 4.98
C PHE A 73 -29.27 -6.21 4.87
N SER A 74 -29.77 -4.98 4.77
CA SER A 74 -31.21 -4.71 4.60
C SER A 74 -31.73 -5.25 3.27
N LYS A 75 -30.94 -5.22 2.19
CA LYS A 75 -31.33 -5.82 0.91
C LYS A 75 -31.39 -7.34 0.97
N MET A 76 -30.47 -7.99 1.68
CA MET A 76 -30.49 -9.42 1.89
C MET A 76 -31.75 -9.85 2.66
N ILE A 77 -32.11 -9.13 3.73
CA ILE A 77 -33.33 -9.39 4.50
C ILE A 77 -34.57 -9.29 3.58
N ALA A 78 -34.68 -8.21 2.80
CA ALA A 78 -35.81 -7.98 1.92
C ALA A 78 -35.94 -9.02 0.79
N ALA A 79 -34.81 -9.54 0.31
CA ALA A 79 -34.74 -10.51 -0.78
C ALA A 79 -34.90 -11.97 -0.33
N SER A 80 -34.80 -12.25 0.98
CA SER A 80 -34.86 -13.61 1.53
C SER A 80 -36.20 -13.88 2.22
N GLU A 81 -36.99 -14.79 1.69
CA GLU A 81 -38.28 -15.18 2.27
C GLU A 81 -38.11 -15.72 3.72
N SER A 82 -37.02 -16.43 4.03
CA SER A 82 -36.73 -16.94 5.36
C SER A 82 -36.43 -15.86 6.40
N LEU A 83 -36.04 -14.67 5.98
CA LEU A 83 -35.63 -13.54 6.84
C LEU A 83 -36.69 -12.44 6.92
N LYS A 84 -37.41 -12.20 5.82
CA LYS A 84 -38.36 -11.09 5.64
C LYS A 84 -39.41 -10.98 6.74
N HIS A 85 -39.89 -12.12 7.25
CA HIS A 85 -40.89 -12.15 8.29
C HIS A 85 -40.33 -12.25 9.73
N LYS A 86 -39.02 -12.46 9.87
CA LYS A 86 -38.37 -12.58 11.19
C LYS A 86 -37.87 -11.25 11.74
N ILE A 87 -37.58 -10.29 10.86
CA ILE A 87 -37.13 -8.94 11.25
C ILE A 87 -38.19 -7.93 10.83
N LYS A 88 -38.77 -7.23 11.82
CA LYS A 88 -39.73 -6.17 11.56
C LYS A 88 -39.08 -4.99 10.83
N ASP A 89 -39.83 -4.34 9.94
CA ASP A 89 -39.37 -3.14 9.25
C ASP A 89 -39.02 -2.04 10.28
N SER A 90 -37.89 -1.35 10.07
CA SER A 90 -37.44 -0.23 10.91
C SER A 90 -38.39 0.95 10.96
N LYS A 91 -39.32 1.05 9.97
CA LYS A 91 -40.38 2.05 9.91
C LYS A 91 -41.62 1.73 10.73
N ALA A 92 -41.76 0.50 11.25
CA ALA A 92 -42.87 0.13 12.12
C ALA A 92 -42.67 0.79 13.50
N ARG A 93 -43.73 1.47 14.01
CA ARG A 93 -43.70 2.26 15.27
C ARG A 93 -43.18 1.47 16.50
N ASP A 94 -43.32 0.14 16.52
CA ASP A 94 -42.95 -0.77 17.64
C ASP A 94 -41.73 -1.67 17.33
N SER A 95 -40.94 -1.39 16.29
CA SER A 95 -39.93 -2.36 15.86
C SER A 95 -38.70 -2.42 16.76
N GLY A 96 -38.36 -1.35 17.49
CA GLY A 96 -37.08 -1.21 18.20
C GLY A 96 -35.86 -1.31 17.28
N ASN A 97 -36.07 -1.41 15.98
CA ASN A 97 -35.03 -1.62 14.99
C ASN A 97 -34.49 -0.29 14.45
N THR A 98 -33.18 -0.17 14.46
CA THR A 98 -32.45 0.97 13.91
C THR A 98 -31.58 0.55 12.72
N ILE A 99 -30.88 1.48 12.10
CA ILE A 99 -29.89 1.15 11.07
C ILE A 99 -28.83 0.19 11.62
N LEU A 100 -28.36 0.42 12.84
CA LEU A 100 -27.25 -0.31 13.47
C LEU A 100 -27.68 -1.44 14.42
N SER A 101 -28.98 -1.66 14.61
CA SER A 101 -29.51 -2.71 15.49
C SER A 101 -30.76 -3.33 14.91
N LYS A 102 -30.82 -4.65 14.84
CA LYS A 102 -31.98 -5.43 14.39
C LYS A 102 -32.27 -6.49 15.42
N SER A 103 -33.50 -6.51 15.90
CA SER A 103 -34.01 -7.53 16.83
C SER A 103 -34.92 -8.54 16.12
N PHE A 104 -34.84 -9.79 16.54
CA PHE A 104 -35.65 -10.90 16.04
C PHE A 104 -35.93 -11.90 17.17
N ALA A 105 -36.84 -12.83 16.97
CA ALA A 105 -37.15 -13.81 17.97
C ALA A 105 -35.92 -14.68 18.32
N GLY A 106 -35.49 -14.66 19.57
CA GLY A 106 -34.35 -15.41 20.07
C GLY A 106 -32.98 -14.72 19.94
N GLY A 107 -32.92 -13.46 19.43
CA GLY A 107 -31.66 -12.76 19.32
C GLY A 107 -31.73 -11.33 18.78
N PHE A 108 -30.58 -10.80 18.54
CA PHE A 108 -30.41 -9.50 17.91
C PHE A 108 -29.07 -9.47 17.13
N VAL A 109 -28.94 -8.54 16.20
CA VAL A 109 -27.65 -8.17 15.60
C VAL A 109 -27.41 -6.69 15.82
N VAL A 110 -26.24 -6.36 16.38
CA VAL A 110 -25.75 -4.98 16.55
C VAL A 110 -24.52 -4.81 15.67
N MET A 111 -24.43 -3.66 15.01
CA MET A 111 -23.35 -3.28 14.10
C MET A 111 -22.65 -2.05 14.65
N THR A 112 -21.31 -2.07 14.67
CA THR A 112 -20.52 -0.96 15.21
C THR A 112 -19.20 -0.78 14.45
N GLY A 113 -18.54 0.35 14.68
CA GLY A 113 -17.16 0.58 14.26
C GLY A 113 -16.17 0.14 15.35
N SER A 114 -14.98 -0.28 14.92
CA SER A 114 -13.87 -0.62 15.83
C SER A 114 -13.41 0.57 16.68
N ASN A 115 -13.67 1.78 16.21
CA ASN A 115 -13.35 3.05 16.89
C ASN A 115 -14.40 3.50 17.92
N SER A 116 -15.38 2.64 18.27
CA SER A 116 -16.45 2.92 19.24
C SER A 116 -16.37 1.99 20.46
N PRO A 117 -15.44 2.21 21.42
CA PRO A 117 -15.20 1.30 22.54
C PRO A 117 -16.44 1.02 23.39
N ALA A 118 -17.24 2.03 23.68
CA ALA A 118 -18.48 1.89 24.46
C ALA A 118 -19.47 0.95 23.80
N SER A 119 -19.58 0.97 22.46
CA SER A 119 -20.44 0.05 21.70
C SER A 119 -19.89 -1.37 21.69
N LEU A 120 -18.57 -1.55 21.63
CA LEU A 120 -17.89 -2.84 21.73
C LEU A 120 -18.07 -3.50 23.10
N ALA A 121 -18.24 -2.69 24.14
CA ALA A 121 -18.38 -3.15 25.54
C ALA A 121 -19.84 -3.35 25.99
N SER A 122 -20.84 -3.03 25.19
CA SER A 122 -22.20 -2.76 25.66
C SER A 122 -23.03 -4.01 26.00
N ARG A 123 -22.90 -5.13 25.26
CA ARG A 123 -23.82 -6.28 25.40
C ARG A 123 -23.12 -7.63 25.25
N PRO A 124 -23.52 -8.66 26.06
CA PRO A 124 -23.08 -10.03 25.80
C PRO A 124 -23.60 -10.55 24.46
N CYS A 125 -22.73 -11.18 23.66
CA CYS A 125 -23.04 -11.73 22.36
C CYS A 125 -22.50 -13.17 22.26
N ARG A 126 -23.27 -14.08 21.66
CA ARG A 126 -22.78 -15.43 21.37
C ARG A 126 -21.85 -15.46 20.17
N ILE A 127 -22.13 -14.61 19.18
CA ILE A 127 -21.40 -14.56 17.92
C ILE A 127 -20.84 -13.16 17.71
N VAL A 128 -19.55 -13.09 17.42
CA VAL A 128 -18.86 -11.85 17.07
C VAL A 128 -18.24 -12.02 15.68
N LEU A 129 -18.59 -11.14 14.77
CA LEU A 129 -18.06 -11.07 13.40
C LEU A 129 -17.23 -9.79 13.26
N LEU A 130 -15.95 -9.96 12.95
CA LEU A 130 -14.95 -8.90 12.87
C LEU A 130 -14.47 -8.82 11.42
N ASP A 131 -14.90 -7.81 10.68
CA ASP A 131 -14.52 -7.64 9.27
C ASP A 131 -13.40 -6.63 9.10
N GLU A 132 -12.42 -6.98 8.26
CA GLU A 132 -11.22 -6.16 7.96
C GLU A 132 -10.43 -5.76 9.22
N VAL A 133 -10.08 -6.76 10.06
CA VAL A 133 -9.44 -6.54 11.37
C VAL A 133 -8.09 -5.84 11.30
N ASP A 134 -7.37 -5.96 10.20
CA ASP A 134 -6.09 -5.27 10.00
C ASP A 134 -6.25 -3.76 9.84
N ARG A 135 -7.46 -3.29 9.54
CA ARG A 135 -7.80 -1.86 9.43
C ARG A 135 -8.30 -1.24 10.73
N TYR A 136 -8.36 -2.01 11.83
CA TYR A 136 -8.82 -1.49 13.11
C TYR A 136 -7.76 -0.61 13.75
N GLU A 137 -8.17 0.60 14.14
CA GLU A 137 -7.32 1.49 14.92
C GLU A 137 -7.35 1.10 16.41
N THR A 138 -6.27 1.38 17.12
CA THR A 138 -6.22 1.15 18.57
C THR A 138 -7.01 2.25 19.28
N THR A 139 -7.91 1.88 20.17
CA THR A 139 -8.72 2.82 20.94
C THR A 139 -8.06 3.17 22.29
N SER A 140 -8.57 4.21 22.95
CA SER A 140 -8.13 4.59 24.31
C SER A 140 -8.34 3.47 25.33
N GLU A 141 -9.38 2.62 25.15
CA GLU A 141 -9.74 1.53 26.07
C GLU A 141 -9.03 0.20 25.73
N GLY A 142 -8.27 0.15 24.63
CA GLY A 142 -7.49 -1.02 24.24
C GLY A 142 -7.81 -1.51 22.82
N ASP A 143 -7.47 -2.78 22.58
CA ASP A 143 -7.67 -3.42 21.29
C ASP A 143 -9.14 -3.78 21.05
N ALA A 144 -9.68 -3.32 19.91
CA ALA A 144 -11.08 -3.54 19.54
C ALA A 144 -11.44 -5.02 19.40
N VAL A 145 -10.53 -5.87 18.88
CA VAL A 145 -10.73 -7.32 18.76
C VAL A 145 -10.88 -7.95 20.15
N SER A 146 -9.98 -7.59 21.07
CA SER A 146 -10.02 -8.08 22.46
C SER A 146 -11.28 -7.63 23.20
N LEU A 147 -11.69 -6.36 23.04
CA LEU A 147 -12.90 -5.81 23.66
C LEU A 147 -14.17 -6.54 23.16
N ALA A 148 -14.29 -6.73 21.85
CA ALA A 148 -15.42 -7.43 21.26
C ALA A 148 -15.45 -8.92 21.66
N THR A 149 -14.30 -9.61 21.65
CA THR A 149 -14.18 -11.01 22.01
C THR A 149 -14.60 -11.28 23.45
N LYS A 150 -14.28 -10.38 24.39
CA LYS A 150 -14.71 -10.50 25.80
C LYS A 150 -16.23 -10.56 25.96
N ARG A 151 -17.01 -10.06 25.00
CA ARG A 151 -18.48 -10.13 25.05
C ARG A 151 -19.03 -11.55 24.87
N THR A 152 -18.20 -12.47 24.37
CA THR A 152 -18.61 -13.88 24.20
C THR A 152 -18.37 -14.76 25.41
N ALA A 153 -17.71 -14.27 26.45
CA ALA A 153 -17.20 -15.06 27.57
C ALA A 153 -18.28 -15.86 28.32
N THR A 154 -19.53 -15.37 28.36
CA THR A 154 -20.65 -16.05 29.04
C THR A 154 -21.27 -17.19 28.23
N PHE A 155 -20.89 -17.37 26.97
CA PHE A 155 -21.46 -18.40 26.11
C PHE A 155 -20.46 -19.54 25.88
N ALA A 156 -20.83 -20.75 26.29
CA ALA A 156 -19.99 -21.93 26.06
C ALA A 156 -19.88 -22.33 24.59
N ASN A 157 -20.88 -21.99 23.76
CA ASN A 157 -20.95 -22.23 22.33
C ASN A 157 -20.68 -20.96 21.50
N ARG A 158 -19.80 -20.10 22.01
CA ARG A 158 -19.40 -18.85 21.35
C ARG A 158 -18.74 -19.08 20.01
N LYS A 159 -18.86 -18.08 19.12
CA LYS A 159 -18.18 -18.03 17.82
C LYS A 159 -17.57 -16.66 17.60
N ILE A 160 -16.30 -16.65 17.22
CA ILE A 160 -15.54 -15.45 16.86
C ILE A 160 -15.06 -15.63 15.44
N ILE A 161 -15.62 -14.87 14.52
CA ILE A 161 -15.28 -14.91 13.10
C ILE A 161 -14.45 -13.65 12.79
N MET A 162 -13.23 -13.85 12.31
CA MET A 162 -12.31 -12.78 11.93
C MET A 162 -12.02 -12.87 10.45
N THR A 163 -12.20 -11.76 9.72
CA THR A 163 -11.86 -11.69 8.30
C THR A 163 -10.99 -10.48 8.01
N SER A 164 -10.01 -10.61 7.14
CA SER A 164 -9.23 -9.49 6.62
C SER A 164 -8.41 -9.88 5.40
N THR A 165 -8.06 -8.89 4.58
CA THR A 165 -6.82 -8.93 3.80
C THR A 165 -5.66 -8.66 4.76
N PRO A 166 -4.54 -9.41 4.68
CA PRO A 166 -3.38 -9.16 5.50
C PRO A 166 -2.67 -7.87 5.07
N THR A 167 -1.82 -7.33 5.92
CA THR A 167 -1.08 -6.11 5.67
C THR A 167 0.43 -6.38 5.63
N ILE A 168 1.15 -5.99 6.65
CA ILE A 168 2.62 -6.13 6.69
C ILE A 168 2.99 -7.20 7.69
N ASP A 169 4.01 -7.96 7.36
CA ASP A 169 4.57 -8.98 8.24
C ASP A 169 4.95 -8.40 9.61
N GLY A 170 4.63 -9.14 10.67
CA GLY A 170 4.81 -8.70 12.05
C GLY A 170 3.84 -7.62 12.56
N ALA A 171 2.93 -7.08 11.71
CA ALA A 171 1.93 -6.10 12.11
C ALA A 171 0.49 -6.51 11.78
N SER A 172 0.31 -7.56 10.99
CA SER A 172 -0.99 -8.05 10.54
C SER A 172 -1.67 -8.89 11.62
N ARG A 173 -2.81 -8.40 12.15
CA ARG A 173 -3.62 -9.15 13.14
C ARG A 173 -4.20 -10.43 12.57
N ILE A 174 -4.62 -10.40 11.30
CA ILE A 174 -5.20 -11.58 10.68
C ILE A 174 -4.14 -12.65 10.44
N GLN A 175 -2.89 -12.25 10.12
CA GLN A 175 -1.76 -13.16 10.00
C GLN A 175 -1.47 -13.83 11.35
N ASP A 176 -1.33 -13.06 12.42
CA ASP A 176 -1.09 -13.59 13.76
C ASP A 176 -2.19 -14.62 14.16
N ALA A 177 -3.46 -14.28 13.92
CA ALA A 177 -4.58 -15.17 14.21
C ALA A 177 -4.60 -16.44 13.33
N TRP A 178 -4.16 -16.30 12.06
CA TRP A 178 -4.08 -17.45 11.14
C TRP A 178 -2.90 -18.38 11.50
N GLU A 179 -1.75 -17.83 11.93
CA GLU A 179 -0.62 -18.62 12.41
C GLU A 179 -0.97 -19.50 13.64
N GLU A 180 -1.91 -19.04 14.48
CA GLU A 180 -2.42 -19.78 15.63
C GLU A 180 -3.51 -20.83 15.26
N SER A 181 -3.84 -21.00 13.98
CA SER A 181 -4.92 -21.85 13.50
C SER A 181 -4.42 -23.17 12.89
N ASP A 182 -5.35 -24.01 12.42
CA ASP A 182 -5.04 -25.24 11.69
C ASP A 182 -4.62 -25.04 10.23
N LYS A 183 -4.47 -23.81 9.76
CA LYS A 183 -3.88 -23.41 8.47
C LYS A 183 -4.45 -24.15 7.26
N ARG A 184 -5.75 -23.98 7.01
CA ARG A 184 -6.43 -24.64 5.89
C ARG A 184 -6.18 -23.90 4.58
N TYR A 185 -5.82 -24.66 3.54
CA TYR A 185 -5.76 -24.20 2.16
C TYR A 185 -6.79 -24.93 1.30
N PHE A 186 -7.32 -24.22 0.30
CA PHE A 186 -8.28 -24.82 -0.61
C PHE A 186 -7.55 -25.54 -1.75
N HIS A 187 -7.60 -26.88 -1.75
CA HIS A 187 -6.98 -27.72 -2.75
C HIS A 187 -7.99 -28.08 -3.83
N VAL A 188 -7.58 -27.92 -5.08
CA VAL A 188 -8.41 -28.21 -6.27
C VAL A 188 -7.78 -29.30 -7.11
N PRO A 189 -8.58 -30.23 -7.71
CA PRO A 189 -8.03 -31.28 -8.56
C PRO A 189 -7.59 -30.73 -9.91
N CYS A 190 -6.44 -31.20 -10.41
CA CYS A 190 -6.02 -30.96 -11.78
C CYS A 190 -7.01 -31.61 -12.77
N PRO A 191 -7.42 -30.94 -13.86
CA PRO A 191 -8.34 -31.52 -14.83
C PRO A 191 -7.75 -32.73 -15.59
N HIS A 192 -6.42 -32.83 -15.65
CA HIS A 192 -5.70 -33.90 -16.35
C HIS A 192 -5.38 -35.10 -15.44
N CYS A 193 -4.53 -34.92 -14.43
CA CYS A 193 -4.09 -36.02 -13.56
C CYS A 193 -4.96 -36.27 -12.34
N LYS A 194 -5.93 -35.40 -12.02
CA LYS A 194 -6.84 -35.44 -10.87
C LYS A 194 -6.16 -35.23 -9.49
N GLU A 195 -4.84 -35.12 -9.43
CA GLU A 195 -4.13 -34.80 -8.20
C GLU A 195 -4.51 -33.40 -7.68
N LYS A 196 -4.56 -33.26 -6.37
CA LYS A 196 -5.00 -32.02 -5.70
C LYS A 196 -3.84 -31.10 -5.43
N GLN A 197 -4.02 -29.84 -5.78
CA GLN A 197 -3.01 -28.79 -5.62
C GLN A 197 -3.62 -27.47 -5.14
N LYS A 198 -2.82 -26.63 -4.54
CA LYS A 198 -3.14 -25.23 -4.29
C LYS A 198 -2.97 -24.40 -5.57
N LEU A 199 -3.79 -23.37 -5.75
CA LEU A 199 -3.53 -22.36 -6.78
C LEU A 199 -2.56 -21.33 -6.20
N GLU A 200 -1.33 -21.34 -6.68
CA GLU A 200 -0.25 -20.47 -6.22
C GLU A 200 0.26 -19.58 -7.35
N TRP A 201 0.64 -18.36 -7.03
CA TRP A 201 1.13 -17.40 -8.02
C TRP A 201 2.34 -17.90 -8.82
N ALA A 202 3.24 -18.65 -8.18
CA ALA A 202 4.42 -19.21 -8.81
C ALA A 202 4.10 -20.12 -10.02
N ASN A 203 2.91 -20.73 -10.03
CA ASN A 203 2.45 -21.66 -11.06
C ASN A 203 1.65 -20.99 -12.17
N VAL A 204 1.40 -19.68 -12.09
CA VAL A 204 0.76 -18.89 -13.14
C VAL A 204 1.81 -18.55 -14.20
N LYS A 205 1.50 -18.81 -15.45
CA LYS A 205 2.31 -18.45 -16.62
C LYS A 205 1.44 -17.65 -17.57
N TRP A 206 2.05 -16.78 -18.35
CA TRP A 206 1.37 -15.96 -19.35
C TRP A 206 2.27 -15.72 -20.56
N ASP A 207 1.67 -15.41 -21.68
CA ASP A 207 2.34 -15.07 -22.93
C ASP A 207 2.46 -13.53 -23.13
N GLU A 208 2.95 -13.12 -24.30
CA GLU A 208 3.06 -11.70 -24.68
C GLU A 208 1.70 -11.01 -24.79
N ALA A 209 0.63 -11.75 -25.12
CA ALA A 209 -0.74 -11.25 -25.15
C ALA A 209 -1.40 -11.15 -23.77
N LYS A 210 -0.65 -11.52 -22.71
CA LYS A 210 -1.10 -11.59 -21.30
C LYS A 210 -2.16 -12.66 -21.06
N ASP A 211 -2.33 -13.62 -21.94
CA ASP A 211 -3.18 -14.78 -21.71
C ASP A 211 -2.55 -15.68 -20.66
N ALA A 212 -3.22 -15.81 -19.53
CA ALA A 212 -2.72 -16.53 -18.38
C ALA A 212 -3.28 -17.94 -18.28
N HIS A 213 -2.42 -18.85 -17.90
CA HIS A 213 -2.77 -20.25 -17.61
C HIS A 213 -2.04 -20.72 -16.34
N MET A 214 -2.53 -21.79 -15.76
CA MET A 214 -1.90 -22.43 -14.60
C MET A 214 -1.13 -23.65 -15.07
N VAL A 215 0.00 -23.94 -14.42
CA VAL A 215 0.75 -25.18 -14.66
C VAL A 215 0.53 -26.12 -13.47
N CYS A 216 0.15 -27.36 -13.74
CA CYS A 216 -0.02 -28.37 -12.70
C CYS A 216 1.32 -28.75 -12.08
N ILE A 217 1.42 -28.69 -10.75
CA ILE A 217 2.66 -29.04 -10.02
C ILE A 217 3.00 -30.54 -10.05
N HIS A 218 2.02 -31.40 -10.34
CA HIS A 218 2.18 -32.86 -10.34
C HIS A 218 2.51 -33.42 -11.72
N CYS A 219 1.78 -33.01 -12.78
CA CYS A 219 1.95 -33.56 -14.10
C CYS A 219 2.51 -32.58 -15.15
N GLY A 220 2.74 -31.31 -14.79
CA GLY A 220 3.27 -30.29 -15.69
C GLY A 220 2.30 -29.81 -16.79
N SER A 221 1.06 -30.34 -16.84
CA SER A 221 0.09 -29.96 -17.88
C SER A 221 -0.39 -28.52 -17.68
N VAL A 222 -0.64 -27.86 -18.82
CA VAL A 222 -1.29 -26.55 -18.86
C VAL A 222 -2.76 -26.69 -18.50
N ILE A 223 -3.23 -25.83 -17.59
CA ILE A 223 -4.62 -25.75 -17.14
C ILE A 223 -5.16 -24.39 -17.60
N GLU A 224 -6.22 -24.40 -18.40
CA GLU A 224 -6.83 -23.21 -18.94
C GLU A 224 -7.89 -22.62 -18.00
N GLU A 225 -8.19 -21.32 -18.13
CA GLU A 225 -9.21 -20.62 -17.33
C GLU A 225 -10.58 -21.31 -17.37
N LYS A 226 -10.94 -21.93 -18.48
CA LYS A 226 -12.23 -22.67 -18.62
C LYS A 226 -12.40 -23.80 -17.59
N ASP A 227 -11.30 -24.39 -17.14
CA ASP A 227 -11.30 -25.51 -16.19
C ASP A 227 -11.46 -25.05 -14.73
N LYS A 228 -11.20 -23.77 -14.44
CA LYS A 228 -11.20 -23.18 -13.10
C LYS A 228 -12.48 -23.45 -12.32
N ILE A 229 -13.63 -23.24 -12.95
CA ILE A 229 -14.93 -23.43 -12.27
C ILE A 229 -15.13 -24.90 -11.87
N TRP A 230 -14.74 -25.84 -12.75
CA TRP A 230 -14.82 -27.26 -12.43
C TRP A 230 -13.84 -27.61 -11.28
N MET A 231 -12.63 -27.11 -11.29
CA MET A 231 -11.63 -27.33 -10.24
C MET A 231 -12.15 -26.81 -8.88
N ILE A 232 -12.71 -25.61 -8.84
CA ILE A 232 -13.26 -25.00 -7.61
C ILE A 232 -14.43 -25.82 -7.07
N ARG A 233 -15.34 -26.29 -7.93
CA ARG A 233 -16.48 -27.12 -7.51
C ARG A 233 -16.07 -28.47 -6.92
N ASN A 234 -14.93 -29.00 -7.32
CA ASN A 234 -14.40 -30.28 -6.86
C ASN A 234 -13.25 -30.11 -5.84
N GLY A 235 -13.01 -28.88 -5.40
CA GLY A 235 -12.00 -28.55 -4.40
C GLY A 235 -12.45 -28.90 -2.97
N LYS A 236 -11.49 -28.94 -2.07
CA LYS A 236 -11.73 -29.12 -0.63
C LYS A 236 -10.68 -28.38 0.20
N TRP A 237 -11.09 -27.97 1.39
CA TRP A 237 -10.20 -27.45 2.41
C TRP A 237 -9.39 -28.58 3.04
N ILE A 238 -8.08 -28.37 3.16
CA ILE A 238 -7.17 -29.30 3.85
C ILE A 238 -6.38 -28.50 4.86
N ALA A 239 -6.39 -28.94 6.11
CA ALA A 239 -5.60 -28.37 7.19
C ALA A 239 -4.15 -28.85 7.08
N GLU A 240 -3.19 -27.98 7.33
CA GLU A 240 -1.77 -28.31 7.40
C GLU A 240 -1.31 -28.62 8.83
N GLU A 241 -2.05 -28.13 9.84
CA GLU A 241 -1.75 -28.31 11.25
C GLU A 241 -2.98 -28.79 12.02
N GLU A 242 -2.74 -29.38 13.19
CA GLU A 242 -3.80 -29.71 14.14
C GLU A 242 -3.84 -28.66 15.23
N THR A 243 -4.99 -28.02 15.40
CA THR A 243 -5.22 -27.11 16.53
C THR A 243 -6.53 -27.40 17.22
N TYR A 244 -6.60 -26.95 18.49
CA TYR A 244 -7.84 -26.96 19.25
C TYR A 244 -8.57 -25.64 19.02
N LYS A 245 -9.83 -25.71 18.61
CA LYS A 245 -10.80 -24.60 18.62
C LYS A 245 -10.63 -23.49 17.58
N THR A 246 -9.56 -23.45 16.79
CA THR A 246 -9.34 -22.39 15.80
C THR A 246 -9.17 -22.97 14.41
N ALA A 247 -10.10 -22.67 13.49
CA ALA A 247 -9.96 -22.99 12.08
C ALA A 247 -9.48 -21.74 11.32
N GLY A 248 -8.39 -21.89 10.57
CA GLY A 248 -7.86 -20.83 9.69
C GLY A 248 -8.07 -21.18 8.22
N PHE A 249 -8.48 -20.20 7.42
CA PHE A 249 -8.70 -20.35 5.98
C PHE A 249 -7.88 -19.31 5.24
N HIS A 250 -7.03 -19.77 4.33
CA HIS A 250 -6.28 -18.88 3.43
C HIS A 250 -6.77 -19.02 2.00
N LEU A 251 -7.03 -17.89 1.33
CA LEU A 251 -7.51 -17.88 -0.05
C LEU A 251 -6.95 -16.65 -0.80
N ASN A 252 -6.33 -16.89 -1.95
CA ASN A 252 -5.87 -15.83 -2.85
C ASN A 252 -6.88 -15.57 -3.99
N GLU A 253 -6.65 -14.54 -4.79
CA GLU A 253 -7.57 -14.12 -5.85
C GLU A 253 -7.61 -15.09 -7.05
N LEU A 254 -6.65 -16.00 -7.20
CA LEU A 254 -6.66 -17.02 -8.26
C LEU A 254 -7.87 -17.95 -8.18
N TYR A 255 -8.48 -18.07 -6.98
CA TYR A 255 -9.72 -18.80 -6.75
C TYR A 255 -10.97 -17.98 -7.08
N SER A 256 -10.85 -16.67 -7.32
CA SER A 256 -12.03 -15.83 -7.59
C SER A 256 -12.75 -16.29 -8.85
N VAL A 257 -14.05 -16.51 -8.73
CA VAL A 257 -14.92 -16.86 -9.85
C VAL A 257 -15.41 -15.64 -10.63
N TRP A 258 -15.02 -14.44 -10.17
CA TRP A 258 -15.40 -13.15 -10.75
C TRP A 258 -14.26 -12.46 -11.49
N ARG A 259 -13.03 -12.96 -11.35
CA ARG A 259 -11.84 -12.43 -12.03
C ARG A 259 -11.10 -13.56 -12.72
N SER A 260 -10.65 -13.32 -13.93
CA SER A 260 -9.80 -14.25 -14.69
C SER A 260 -8.35 -14.22 -14.20
N TRP A 261 -7.59 -15.25 -14.48
CA TRP A 261 -6.16 -15.26 -14.19
C TRP A 261 -5.41 -14.19 -15.01
N SER A 262 -5.85 -13.93 -16.25
CA SER A 262 -5.28 -12.86 -17.09
C SER A 262 -5.46 -11.47 -16.47
N GLU A 263 -6.63 -11.16 -15.85
CA GLU A 263 -6.84 -9.90 -15.13
C GLU A 263 -5.95 -9.78 -13.88
N VAL A 264 -5.65 -10.90 -13.20
CA VAL A 264 -4.72 -10.91 -12.06
C VAL A 264 -3.29 -10.66 -12.54
N VAL A 265 -2.88 -11.26 -13.66
CA VAL A 265 -1.58 -11.02 -14.31
C VAL A 265 -1.44 -9.56 -14.74
N GLU A 266 -2.47 -8.98 -15.35
CA GLU A 266 -2.46 -7.57 -15.72
C GLU A 266 -2.27 -6.64 -14.50
N SER A 267 -2.95 -6.96 -13.40
CA SER A 267 -2.79 -6.21 -12.13
C SER A 267 -1.35 -6.30 -11.60
N PHE A 268 -0.72 -7.48 -11.70
CA PHE A 268 0.68 -7.67 -11.33
C PHE A 268 1.62 -6.87 -12.24
N LEU A 269 1.44 -6.95 -13.55
CA LEU A 269 2.30 -6.25 -14.51
C LEU A 269 2.25 -4.74 -14.35
N ASN A 270 1.09 -4.19 -13.98
CA ASN A 270 0.93 -2.78 -13.67
C ASN A 270 1.56 -2.38 -12.32
N ALA A 271 1.68 -3.33 -11.40
CA ALA A 271 2.17 -3.06 -10.04
C ALA A 271 3.67 -3.35 -9.86
N LYS A 272 4.26 -4.27 -10.63
CA LYS A 272 5.59 -4.85 -10.37
C LYS A 272 6.74 -3.83 -10.33
N GLU A 273 6.62 -2.71 -11.07
CA GLU A 273 7.65 -1.68 -11.13
C GLU A 273 7.58 -0.66 -9.96
N HIS A 274 6.51 -0.74 -9.15
CA HIS A 274 6.25 0.21 -8.06
C HIS A 274 6.06 -0.54 -6.74
N PRO A 275 7.01 -0.46 -5.78
CA PRO A 275 6.97 -1.24 -4.55
C PRO A 275 5.68 -1.08 -3.73
N ASP A 276 5.12 0.12 -3.65
CA ASP A 276 3.86 0.37 -2.96
C ASP A 276 2.65 -0.26 -3.67
N GLN A 277 2.62 -0.28 -5.00
CA GLN A 277 1.59 -0.95 -5.78
C GLN A 277 1.77 -2.47 -5.72
N LEU A 278 3.02 -2.96 -5.78
CA LEU A 278 3.32 -4.38 -5.61
C LEU A 278 2.90 -4.87 -4.22
N ARG A 279 3.11 -4.06 -3.17
CA ARG A 279 2.57 -4.35 -1.83
C ARG A 279 1.05 -4.50 -1.85
N VAL A 280 0.34 -3.58 -2.52
CA VAL A 280 -1.12 -3.69 -2.66
C VAL A 280 -1.51 -4.99 -3.36
N PHE A 281 -0.81 -5.36 -4.44
CA PHE A 281 -1.04 -6.62 -5.15
C PHE A 281 -0.82 -7.84 -4.25
N VAL A 282 0.29 -7.92 -3.53
CA VAL A 282 0.59 -9.03 -2.60
C VAL A 282 -0.48 -9.14 -1.53
N ASN A 283 -0.85 -8.05 -0.89
CA ASN A 283 -1.83 -8.06 0.19
C ASN A 283 -3.26 -8.36 -0.32
N THR A 284 -3.67 -7.73 -1.44
CA THR A 284 -5.07 -7.76 -1.87
C THR A 284 -5.37 -8.82 -2.91
N SER A 285 -4.42 -9.23 -3.74
CA SER A 285 -4.61 -10.29 -4.74
C SER A 285 -4.05 -11.63 -4.28
N LEU A 286 -2.87 -11.66 -3.65
CA LEU A 286 -2.32 -12.92 -3.14
C LEU A 286 -2.83 -13.27 -1.74
N GLY A 287 -3.39 -12.30 -1.00
CA GLY A 287 -3.85 -12.52 0.38
C GLY A 287 -2.69 -12.85 1.33
N GLN A 288 -1.50 -12.33 1.04
CA GLN A 288 -0.27 -12.55 1.79
C GLN A 288 0.21 -11.27 2.45
N VAL A 289 0.92 -11.40 3.57
CA VAL A 289 1.60 -10.24 4.18
C VAL A 289 2.71 -9.74 3.27
N TRP A 290 2.87 -8.43 3.24
CA TRP A 290 4.02 -7.82 2.60
C TRP A 290 5.23 -8.00 3.50
N GLN A 291 6.23 -8.71 3.03
CA GLN A 291 7.54 -8.73 3.65
C GLN A 291 8.29 -7.50 3.15
N SER A 292 8.63 -6.62 4.05
CA SER A 292 9.51 -5.50 3.74
C SER A 292 10.93 -6.01 3.91
N ASP A 293 11.69 -6.00 2.82
CA ASP A 293 13.12 -6.33 2.82
C ASP A 293 13.96 -5.25 3.53
N ALA A 294 13.37 -4.55 4.50
CA ALA A 294 14.10 -3.62 5.36
C ALA A 294 15.04 -4.40 6.28
N GLU A 295 15.96 -5.16 5.70
CA GLU A 295 17.16 -5.60 6.37
C GLU A 295 17.95 -4.37 6.81
N GLU A 296 18.71 -4.51 7.89
CA GLU A 296 19.57 -3.45 8.41
C GLU A 296 20.64 -3.12 7.35
N ILE A 297 20.42 -2.05 6.57
CA ILE A 297 21.36 -1.64 5.51
C ILE A 297 22.55 -0.99 6.20
N GLU A 298 23.71 -1.57 6.02
CA GLU A 298 24.95 -1.00 6.51
C GLU A 298 25.38 0.19 5.65
N SER A 299 25.67 1.33 6.28
CA SER A 299 26.15 2.54 5.62
C SER A 299 27.37 2.29 4.73
N ASP A 300 28.25 1.38 5.15
CA ASP A 300 29.49 1.05 4.45
C ASP A 300 29.24 0.35 3.10
N SER A 301 28.16 -0.43 2.98
CA SER A 301 27.79 -1.06 1.72
C SER A 301 27.36 -0.03 0.68
N LEU A 302 26.65 1.02 1.11
CA LEU A 302 26.21 2.11 0.24
C LEU A 302 27.35 3.02 -0.19
N LEU A 303 28.37 3.20 0.66
CA LEU A 303 29.54 4.01 0.35
C LEU A 303 30.30 3.48 -0.89
N ASN A 304 30.30 2.18 -1.11
CA ASN A 304 30.91 1.53 -2.27
C ASN A 304 30.11 1.71 -3.57
N ARG A 305 28.87 2.23 -3.50
CA ARG A 305 28.00 2.46 -4.67
C ARG A 305 28.15 3.85 -5.28
N ARG A 306 29.12 4.64 -4.83
CA ARG A 306 29.38 5.97 -5.38
C ARG A 306 29.90 5.88 -6.81
N GLU A 307 29.38 6.78 -7.66
CA GLU A 307 29.67 6.87 -9.08
C GLU A 307 30.30 8.24 -9.42
N ASN A 308 31.06 8.28 -10.51
CA ASN A 308 31.80 9.49 -10.89
C ASN A 308 30.91 10.50 -11.63
N TYR A 309 30.00 11.14 -10.91
CA TYR A 309 29.25 12.31 -11.38
C TYR A 309 29.06 13.30 -10.22
N ASP A 310 28.62 14.53 -10.51
CA ASP A 310 28.36 15.60 -9.54
C ASP A 310 27.19 16.50 -9.97
N ALA A 311 26.88 17.51 -9.16
CA ALA A 311 25.80 18.47 -9.43
C ALA A 311 26.03 19.36 -10.67
N GLN A 312 27.25 19.44 -11.19
CA GLN A 312 27.57 20.24 -12.38
C GLN A 312 27.34 19.47 -13.68
N SER A 313 27.39 18.14 -13.61
CA SER A 313 27.22 17.24 -14.76
C SER A 313 26.45 15.99 -14.34
N ILE A 314 25.13 16.13 -14.23
CA ILE A 314 24.26 15.02 -13.81
C ILE A 314 24.07 14.01 -14.96
N PRO A 315 23.88 12.72 -14.64
CA PRO A 315 23.76 11.66 -15.65
C PRO A 315 22.66 11.91 -16.68
N GLU A 316 22.95 11.52 -17.93
CA GLU A 316 22.04 11.70 -19.07
C GLU A 316 20.61 11.14 -18.85
N PRO A 317 20.39 9.97 -18.20
CA PRO A 317 19.05 9.42 -18.05
C PRO A 317 18.10 10.28 -17.22
N VAL A 318 18.58 11.24 -16.46
CA VAL A 318 17.75 12.11 -15.61
C VAL A 318 16.86 13.01 -16.46
N VAL A 319 15.54 12.94 -16.21
CA VAL A 319 14.52 13.72 -16.94
C VAL A 319 13.68 14.63 -16.04
N LEU A 320 13.74 14.43 -14.73
CA LEU A 320 12.98 15.18 -13.71
C LEU A 320 13.84 15.41 -12.48
N LEU A 321 13.70 16.59 -11.85
CA LEU A 321 14.30 16.89 -10.55
C LEU A 321 13.22 17.20 -9.52
N THR A 322 13.35 16.64 -8.33
CA THR A 322 12.60 17.01 -7.12
C THR A 322 13.54 17.56 -6.06
N CYS A 323 13.01 18.31 -5.10
CA CYS A 323 13.77 18.81 -3.95
C CYS A 323 13.00 18.58 -2.65
N GLY A 324 13.64 17.91 -1.69
CA GLY A 324 13.17 17.72 -0.33
C GLY A 324 13.94 18.64 0.62
N ILE A 325 13.24 19.30 1.53
CA ILE A 325 13.84 20.29 2.43
C ILE A 325 13.41 20.01 3.86
N ASP A 326 14.39 19.89 4.74
CA ASP A 326 14.23 19.83 6.18
C ASP A 326 14.65 21.13 6.85
N VAL A 327 13.86 21.59 7.83
CA VAL A 327 14.07 22.88 8.52
C VAL A 327 14.40 22.62 9.96
N GLN A 328 15.64 22.92 10.36
CA GLN A 328 16.16 22.77 11.71
C GLN A 328 16.22 24.14 12.44
N SER A 329 16.67 24.16 13.69
CA SER A 329 16.72 25.38 14.51
C SER A 329 17.76 26.42 14.04
N ASP A 330 18.82 25.95 13.38
CA ASP A 330 20.02 26.72 13.04
C ASP A 330 20.43 26.59 11.57
N ARG A 331 19.66 25.84 10.75
CA ARG A 331 19.96 25.57 9.36
C ARG A 331 18.74 25.07 8.58
N ILE A 332 18.88 25.08 7.25
CA ILE A 332 17.98 24.41 6.33
C ILE A 332 18.82 23.40 5.52
N GLU A 333 18.39 22.16 5.47
CA GLU A 333 19.02 21.11 4.68
C GLU A 333 18.16 20.80 3.47
N SER A 334 18.74 20.79 2.29
CA SER A 334 18.05 20.57 1.02
C SER A 334 18.73 19.49 0.20
N GLN A 335 17.93 18.62 -0.40
CA GLN A 335 18.41 17.55 -1.26
C GLN A 335 17.67 17.56 -2.58
N VAL A 336 18.41 17.46 -3.69
CA VAL A 336 17.87 17.34 -5.04
C VAL A 336 18.06 15.91 -5.54
N ILE A 337 16.96 15.28 -5.98
CA ILE A 337 16.95 13.93 -6.54
C ILE A 337 16.51 14.00 -8.00
N GLY A 338 17.29 13.35 -8.86
CA GLY A 338 16.98 13.12 -10.26
C GLY A 338 16.25 11.81 -10.48
N TRP A 339 15.30 11.79 -11.41
CA TRP A 339 14.50 10.62 -11.75
C TRP A 339 14.63 10.32 -13.24
N SER A 340 14.85 9.05 -13.60
CA SER A 340 14.90 8.58 -14.99
C SER A 340 13.60 7.90 -15.42
N ALA A 341 13.40 7.73 -16.73
CA ALA A 341 12.26 6.99 -17.27
C ALA A 341 12.32 5.50 -16.93
N GLU A 342 13.48 4.97 -16.65
CA GLU A 342 13.71 3.60 -16.19
C GLU A 342 13.42 3.41 -14.69
N ASN A 343 12.80 4.41 -14.04
CA ASN A 343 12.54 4.45 -12.60
C ASN A 343 13.79 4.28 -11.73
N GLN A 344 14.92 4.86 -12.15
CA GLN A 344 16.12 4.94 -11.34
C GLN A 344 16.25 6.34 -10.74
N MET A 345 16.86 6.43 -9.58
CA MET A 345 17.04 7.67 -8.84
C MET A 345 18.52 8.04 -8.77
N TYR A 346 18.78 9.34 -8.87
CA TYR A 346 20.13 9.91 -8.83
C TYR A 346 20.18 10.99 -7.76
N VAL A 347 21.03 10.84 -6.76
CA VAL A 347 21.32 11.94 -5.84
C VAL A 347 22.10 12.99 -6.62
N VAL A 348 21.53 14.19 -6.77
CA VAL A 348 22.12 15.24 -7.61
C VAL A 348 22.90 16.22 -6.77
N ASP A 349 22.31 16.69 -5.67
CA ASP A 349 22.93 17.70 -4.81
C ASP A 349 22.38 17.63 -3.39
N TYR A 350 23.23 17.94 -2.41
CA TYR A 350 22.86 18.05 -1.01
C TYR A 350 23.52 19.28 -0.39
N GLN A 351 22.72 20.25 0.06
CA GLN A 351 23.19 21.54 0.55
C GLN A 351 22.69 21.80 1.97
N ILE A 352 23.58 22.30 2.81
CA ILE A 352 23.28 22.77 4.16
C ILE A 352 23.45 24.29 4.18
N MET A 353 22.36 25.02 4.41
CA MET A 353 22.32 26.48 4.51
C MET A 353 22.22 26.84 5.99
N PHE A 354 23.33 27.32 6.57
CA PHE A 354 23.36 27.72 7.97
C PHE A 354 22.70 29.08 8.19
N GLY A 355 21.84 29.17 9.19
CA GLY A 355 21.16 30.41 9.56
C GLY A 355 19.89 30.12 10.34
N ASP A 356 19.43 31.08 11.15
CA ASP A 356 18.18 30.97 11.92
C ASP A 356 16.97 31.06 10.97
N PRO A 357 16.13 30.02 10.85
CA PRO A 357 14.92 30.04 10.03
C PRO A 357 13.85 31.06 10.47
N ASN A 358 14.05 31.74 11.58
CA ASN A 358 13.24 32.89 11.96
C ASN A 358 13.71 34.19 11.28
N GLN A 359 14.86 34.18 10.61
CA GLN A 359 15.43 35.29 9.85
C GLN A 359 15.20 35.11 8.35
N LEU A 360 15.02 36.21 7.62
CA LEU A 360 14.78 36.18 6.17
C LEU A 360 16.00 35.76 5.35
N GLN A 361 17.20 35.89 5.89
CA GLN A 361 18.44 35.67 5.16
C GLN A 361 18.52 34.25 4.60
N VAL A 362 18.36 33.22 5.43
CA VAL A 362 18.44 31.82 5.01
C VAL A 362 17.35 31.45 3.99
N TRP A 363 16.16 32.06 4.09
CA TRP A 363 15.08 31.86 3.10
C TRP A 363 15.39 32.51 1.75
N ASN A 364 16.11 33.64 1.72
CA ASN A 364 16.55 34.26 0.49
C ASN A 364 17.62 33.40 -0.20
N GLU A 365 18.56 32.86 0.55
CA GLU A 365 19.56 31.93 0.06
C GLU A 365 18.89 30.65 -0.51
N LEU A 366 17.95 30.09 0.20
CA LEU A 366 17.14 28.97 -0.28
C LEU A 366 16.38 29.33 -1.59
N ASP A 367 15.79 30.53 -1.68
CA ASP A 367 15.04 30.93 -2.88
C ASP A 367 15.95 31.05 -4.10
N GLU A 368 17.16 31.57 -3.94
CA GLU A 368 18.17 31.61 -5.03
C GLU A 368 18.62 30.20 -5.42
N TYR A 369 18.88 29.33 -4.45
CA TYR A 369 19.20 27.94 -4.73
C TYR A 369 18.10 27.23 -5.52
N LEU A 370 16.82 27.38 -5.14
CA LEU A 370 15.68 26.77 -5.82
C LEU A 370 15.39 27.34 -7.23
N LYS A 371 16.04 28.43 -7.64
CA LYS A 371 16.02 28.97 -9.01
C LYS A 371 17.12 28.41 -9.87
N SER A 372 18.11 27.74 -9.29
CA SER A 372 19.25 27.18 -10.03
C SER A 372 18.79 26.15 -11.05
N SER A 373 19.65 25.89 -11.99
CA SER A 373 19.44 24.89 -13.03
C SER A 373 20.65 23.97 -13.10
N PHE A 374 20.40 22.71 -13.32
CA PHE A 374 21.40 21.66 -13.37
C PHE A 374 21.65 21.24 -14.83
N LYS A 375 22.90 20.98 -15.16
CA LYS A 375 23.29 20.53 -16.51
C LYS A 375 23.45 19.02 -16.53
N THR A 376 22.93 18.39 -17.56
CA THR A 376 23.16 16.98 -17.83
C THR A 376 24.40 16.77 -18.69
N GLU A 377 25.00 15.59 -18.66
CA GLU A 377 26.16 15.20 -19.46
C GLU A 377 25.95 15.43 -20.95
N ASP A 378 24.72 15.28 -21.47
CA ASP A 378 24.36 15.55 -22.86
C ASP A 378 24.04 17.02 -23.14
N GLY A 379 24.25 17.93 -22.17
CA GLY A 379 24.16 19.38 -22.31
C GLY A 379 22.77 19.98 -22.16
N ARG A 380 21.74 19.18 -21.75
CA ARG A 380 20.42 19.70 -21.40
C ARG A 380 20.51 20.47 -20.07
N THR A 381 19.55 21.34 -19.88
CA THR A 381 19.39 22.08 -18.61
C THR A 381 18.05 21.71 -17.97
N ILE A 382 18.09 21.21 -16.75
CA ILE A 382 16.91 20.78 -16.00
C ILE A 382 16.76 21.66 -14.75
N LYS A 383 15.53 22.05 -14.45
CA LYS A 383 15.17 22.79 -13.22
C LYS A 383 14.40 21.89 -12.27
N ILE A 384 14.43 22.24 -10.99
CA ILE A 384 13.62 21.59 -9.97
C ILE A 384 12.14 21.76 -10.32
N SER A 385 11.43 20.65 -10.46
CA SER A 385 10.03 20.61 -10.91
C SER A 385 9.03 20.74 -9.76
N ILE A 386 9.43 20.30 -8.56
CA ILE A 386 8.65 20.39 -7.32
C ILE A 386 9.59 20.43 -6.12
N THR A 387 9.19 21.18 -5.09
CA THR A 387 9.91 21.26 -3.83
C THR A 387 8.93 20.99 -2.69
N CYS A 388 9.30 20.12 -1.77
CA CYS A 388 8.56 19.82 -0.54
C CYS A 388 9.35 20.26 0.67
N ILE A 389 8.78 21.16 1.50
CA ILE A 389 9.42 21.73 2.69
C ILE A 389 8.67 21.23 3.94
N ASP A 390 9.39 20.59 4.87
CA ASP A 390 8.78 20.22 6.14
C ASP A 390 8.34 21.45 6.94
N SER A 391 7.20 21.33 7.57
CA SER A 391 6.60 22.40 8.37
C SER A 391 6.57 22.12 9.89
N GLY A 392 7.35 21.15 10.34
CA GLY A 392 7.47 20.78 11.75
C GLY A 392 8.10 21.89 12.58
N TYR A 393 9.16 22.52 12.07
CA TYR A 393 9.83 23.67 12.67
C TYR A 393 9.57 24.96 11.88
N ALA A 394 9.65 26.11 12.53
CA ALA A 394 9.41 27.45 11.93
C ALA A 394 8.14 27.52 11.05
N THR A 395 7.07 26.84 11.40
CA THR A 395 5.86 26.57 10.61
C THR A 395 5.32 27.81 9.89
N GLN A 396 5.28 28.99 10.56
CA GLN A 396 4.74 30.22 9.97
C GLN A 396 5.62 30.74 8.82
N ASN A 397 6.95 30.62 8.96
CA ASN A 397 7.91 31.06 7.95
C ASN A 397 7.88 30.11 6.75
N VAL A 398 7.80 28.79 6.98
CA VAL A 398 7.57 27.78 5.93
C VAL A 398 6.30 28.13 5.16
N TYR A 399 5.19 28.39 5.85
CA TYR A 399 3.91 28.72 5.22
C TYR A 399 3.98 30.01 4.40
N ALA A 400 4.61 31.06 4.94
CA ALA A 400 4.78 32.32 4.23
C ALA A 400 5.65 32.16 2.97
N PHE A 401 6.75 31.39 3.08
CA PHE A 401 7.64 31.09 1.97
C PHE A 401 6.94 30.30 0.87
N CYS A 402 6.27 29.21 1.22
CA CYS A 402 5.54 28.35 0.28
C CYS A 402 4.37 29.10 -0.38
N LYS A 403 3.60 29.88 0.37
CA LYS A 403 2.44 30.62 -0.15
C LYS A 403 2.78 31.52 -1.32
N GLN A 404 3.88 32.26 -1.22
CA GLN A 404 4.34 33.15 -2.27
C GLN A 404 4.86 32.42 -3.51
N ARG A 405 5.20 31.12 -3.36
CA ARG A 405 5.91 30.32 -4.38
C ARG A 405 5.14 29.10 -4.88
N GLN A 406 3.85 29.02 -4.58
CA GLN A 406 2.98 27.92 -5.06
C GLN A 406 3.00 27.76 -6.59
N GLY A 407 3.10 28.87 -7.33
CA GLY A 407 3.24 28.85 -8.80
C GLY A 407 4.50 28.15 -9.30
N ARG A 408 5.53 28.02 -8.44
CA ARG A 408 6.75 27.25 -8.71
C ARG A 408 6.70 25.83 -8.14
N ARG A 409 5.53 25.38 -7.68
CA ARG A 409 5.32 24.09 -7.02
C ARG A 409 6.20 23.88 -5.77
N ILE A 410 6.35 24.92 -4.96
CA ILE A 410 7.00 24.86 -3.66
C ILE A 410 5.90 24.73 -2.61
N PHE A 411 5.83 23.58 -1.96
CA PHE A 411 4.74 23.21 -1.07
C PHE A 411 5.22 22.90 0.34
N ALA A 412 4.41 23.29 1.31
CA ALA A 412 4.57 22.85 2.68
C ALA A 412 4.03 21.43 2.83
N ILE A 413 4.77 20.60 3.55
CA ILE A 413 4.35 19.25 3.90
C ILE A 413 4.32 19.07 5.42
N LYS A 414 3.59 18.04 5.86
CA LYS A 414 3.59 17.60 7.26
C LYS A 414 3.61 16.10 7.34
N GLY A 415 4.63 15.56 7.98
CA GLY A 415 4.79 14.14 8.23
C GLY A 415 3.66 13.57 9.10
N GLN A 416 3.20 12.38 8.75
CA GLN A 416 2.28 11.55 9.51
C GLN A 416 2.92 10.18 9.68
N SER A 417 3.52 9.95 10.84
CA SER A 417 4.12 8.68 11.24
C SER A 417 3.02 7.70 11.68
N GLN A 418 2.27 7.18 10.74
CA GLN A 418 1.27 6.15 10.98
C GLN A 418 1.35 5.14 9.85
N HIS A 419 1.54 3.88 10.22
CA HIS A 419 1.64 2.79 9.28
C HIS A 419 0.42 2.71 8.34
N GLY A 420 0.67 2.48 7.04
CA GLY A 420 -0.36 2.36 6.01
C GLY A 420 -0.96 3.68 5.50
N LYS A 421 -0.47 4.84 5.95
CA LYS A 421 -0.85 6.11 5.33
C LYS A 421 -0.25 6.22 3.93
N PRO A 422 -1.00 6.71 2.92
CA PRO A 422 -0.44 6.98 1.60
C PRO A 422 0.72 7.97 1.67
N ILE A 423 1.75 7.79 0.84
CA ILE A 423 2.91 8.68 0.77
C ILE A 423 2.48 10.11 0.48
N ALA A 424 1.57 10.30 -0.49
CA ALA A 424 1.00 11.60 -0.81
C ALA A 424 -0.52 11.59 -0.64
N ASN A 425 -1.05 12.59 0.02
CA ASN A 425 -2.48 12.80 0.21
C ASN A 425 -2.93 14.11 -0.44
N ARG A 426 -4.24 14.27 -0.61
CA ARG A 426 -4.81 15.54 -1.06
C ARG A 426 -4.44 16.67 -0.10
N PRO A 427 -4.06 17.85 -0.61
CA PRO A 427 -3.68 18.96 0.25
C PRO A 427 -4.86 19.46 1.06
N THR A 428 -4.57 19.88 2.27
CA THR A 428 -5.49 20.62 3.14
C THR A 428 -5.11 22.10 3.11
N GLN A 429 -6.06 22.97 3.39
CA GLN A 429 -5.75 24.39 3.59
C GLN A 429 -5.42 24.65 5.06
N SER A 430 -4.21 25.10 5.36
CA SER A 430 -3.74 25.32 6.71
C SER A 430 -3.39 26.77 6.98
N GLY A 431 -3.52 27.16 8.25
CA GLY A 431 -3.19 28.49 8.76
C GLY A 431 -4.12 29.61 8.27
N LYS A 432 -3.92 30.81 8.83
CA LYS A 432 -4.68 32.04 8.44
C LYS A 432 -4.46 32.39 6.96
N GLN A 433 -3.33 32.02 6.39
CA GLN A 433 -2.95 32.29 5.00
C GLN A 433 -3.52 31.28 4.00
N ARG A 434 -4.21 30.23 4.44
CA ARG A 434 -4.76 29.14 3.62
C ARG A 434 -3.70 28.54 2.68
N VAL A 435 -2.57 28.12 3.25
CA VAL A 435 -1.50 27.46 2.49
C VAL A 435 -1.92 26.03 2.14
N GLN A 436 -1.56 25.57 0.97
CA GLN A 436 -1.68 24.16 0.62
C GLN A 436 -0.65 23.36 1.43
N LEU A 437 -1.15 22.55 2.36
CA LEU A 437 -0.37 21.66 3.21
C LEU A 437 -0.65 20.22 2.78
N PHE A 438 0.38 19.49 2.38
CA PHE A 438 0.27 18.09 2.00
C PHE A 438 0.63 17.19 3.19
N PRO A 439 -0.32 16.38 3.69
CA PRO A 439 0.01 15.31 4.62
C PRO A 439 0.81 14.22 3.92
N VAL A 440 1.94 13.81 4.49
CA VAL A 440 2.87 12.82 3.94
C VAL A 440 2.95 11.61 4.86
N GLY A 441 2.68 10.40 4.34
CA GLY A 441 2.88 9.14 5.04
C GLY A 441 4.37 8.81 5.14
N THR A 442 5.05 9.27 6.18
CA THR A 442 6.50 9.13 6.35
C THR A 442 6.93 7.68 6.45
N ASP A 443 6.19 6.84 7.18
CA ASP A 443 6.52 5.42 7.33
C ASP A 443 6.47 4.69 5.99
N SER A 444 5.44 4.97 5.16
CA SER A 444 5.32 4.37 3.82
C SER A 444 6.41 4.85 2.86
N ALA A 445 6.82 6.12 2.95
CA ALA A 445 7.93 6.65 2.17
C ALA A 445 9.27 6.03 2.59
N LYS A 446 9.51 5.85 3.89
CA LYS A 446 10.70 5.14 4.41
C LYS A 446 10.72 3.68 3.96
N ASP A 447 9.58 2.97 4.04
CA ASP A 447 9.46 1.59 3.54
C ASP A 447 9.83 1.49 2.06
N THR A 448 9.37 2.44 1.24
CA THR A 448 9.69 2.51 -0.18
C THR A 448 11.17 2.79 -0.41
N LEU A 449 11.74 3.77 0.29
CA LEU A 449 13.16 4.12 0.19
C LEU A 449 14.07 2.93 0.54
N PHE A 450 13.80 2.27 1.65
CA PHE A 450 14.62 1.13 2.09
C PHE A 450 14.49 -0.07 1.14
N SER A 451 13.33 -0.28 0.52
CA SER A 451 13.20 -1.29 -0.54
C SER A 451 14.08 -0.98 -1.76
N TRP A 452 14.25 0.31 -2.12
CA TRP A 452 15.14 0.73 -3.19
C TRP A 452 16.62 0.64 -2.81
N LEU A 453 16.97 0.98 -1.57
CA LEU A 453 18.35 0.87 -1.06
C LEU A 453 18.86 -0.57 -1.06
N ASN A 454 17.98 -1.56 -0.91
CA ASN A 454 18.31 -2.99 -0.97
C ASN A 454 18.53 -3.52 -2.39
N ILE A 455 18.33 -2.69 -3.43
CA ILE A 455 18.59 -3.08 -4.81
C ILE A 455 20.08 -2.89 -5.11
N ASP A 456 20.81 -3.97 -5.39
CA ASP A 456 22.26 -3.99 -5.61
C ASP A 456 22.63 -3.94 -7.08
N GLU A 457 21.69 -4.23 -7.98
CA GLU A 457 21.89 -4.22 -9.43
C GLU A 457 21.21 -3.03 -10.08
N VAL A 458 21.80 -2.47 -11.12
CA VAL A 458 21.23 -1.35 -11.88
C VAL A 458 19.97 -1.81 -12.62
N LYS A 459 18.80 -1.54 -12.03
CA LYS A 459 17.47 -1.84 -12.56
C LYS A 459 16.46 -0.82 -12.03
N SER A 460 15.18 -0.97 -12.36
CA SER A 460 14.12 -0.12 -11.78
C SER A 460 14.20 -0.11 -10.26
N GLY A 461 14.18 1.09 -9.66
CA GLY A 461 14.32 1.30 -8.21
C GLY A 461 15.77 1.46 -7.72
N TYR A 462 16.79 1.33 -8.57
CA TYR A 462 18.19 1.52 -8.17
C TYR A 462 18.49 2.99 -7.87
N ILE A 463 19.26 3.23 -6.80
CA ILE A 463 19.70 4.57 -6.39
C ILE A 463 21.18 4.75 -6.70
N HIS A 464 21.50 5.78 -7.50
CA HIS A 464 22.84 6.22 -7.84
C HIS A 464 23.30 7.33 -6.89
N PHE A 465 24.53 7.26 -6.42
CA PHE A 465 25.13 8.25 -5.52
C PHE A 465 26.35 8.92 -6.18
N PRO A 466 26.48 10.26 -6.11
CA PRO A 466 27.64 10.93 -6.66
C PRO A 466 28.91 10.67 -5.84
N ALA A 467 30.07 10.93 -6.43
CA ALA A 467 31.36 10.68 -5.81
C ALA A 467 31.65 11.57 -4.57
N ASP A 468 31.00 12.71 -4.48
CA ASP A 468 31.23 13.76 -3.47
C ASP A 468 30.41 13.59 -2.19
N VAL A 469 29.44 12.65 -2.12
CA VAL A 469 28.77 12.34 -0.87
C VAL A 469 29.71 11.58 0.08
N ASP A 470 29.71 11.99 1.33
CA ASP A 470 30.58 11.46 2.36
C ASP A 470 29.95 10.32 3.19
N GLU A 471 30.70 9.78 4.11
CA GLU A 471 30.23 8.71 5.00
C GLU A 471 29.08 9.18 5.92
N GLU A 472 29.11 10.46 6.33
CA GLU A 472 28.08 11.04 7.20
C GLU A 472 26.72 11.09 6.49
N TYR A 473 26.69 11.35 5.18
CA TYR A 473 25.48 11.27 4.37
C TYR A 473 24.82 9.88 4.47
N PHE A 474 25.60 8.81 4.31
CA PHE A 474 25.06 7.44 4.40
C PHE A 474 24.66 7.05 5.83
N ARG A 475 25.38 7.55 6.84
CA ARG A 475 25.02 7.37 8.26
C ARG A 475 23.66 8.02 8.57
N GLN A 476 23.39 9.19 8.04
CA GLN A 476 22.09 9.86 8.20
C GLN A 476 20.99 9.19 7.36
N LEU A 477 21.32 8.72 6.16
CA LEU A 477 20.37 7.98 5.31
C LEU A 477 19.88 6.69 5.98
N THR A 478 20.73 6.03 6.75
CA THR A 478 20.42 4.79 7.50
C THR A 478 20.23 5.04 9.00
N ALA A 479 19.85 6.27 9.39
CA ALA A 479 19.75 6.67 10.80
C ALA A 479 18.52 6.10 11.52
N GLU A 480 17.64 5.42 10.84
CA GLU A 480 16.48 4.78 11.44
C GLU A 480 16.37 3.32 11.05
N LYS A 481 15.78 2.52 11.94
CA LYS A 481 15.46 1.13 11.67
C LYS A 481 14.04 0.74 12.06
N ARG A 482 13.49 -0.26 11.41
CA ARG A 482 12.21 -0.82 11.79
C ARG A 482 12.34 -1.67 13.04
N ILE A 483 11.44 -1.44 13.97
CA ILE A 483 11.32 -2.24 15.18
C ILE A 483 9.88 -2.69 15.40
N ILE A 484 9.72 -3.85 16.00
CA ILE A 484 8.43 -4.29 16.52
C ILE A 484 8.25 -3.72 17.91
N LYS A 485 7.20 -2.95 18.12
CA LYS A 485 6.83 -2.40 19.41
C LYS A 485 5.45 -2.89 19.82
N TYR A 486 5.31 -3.24 21.09
CA TYR A 486 4.02 -3.63 21.63
C TYR A 486 3.33 -2.40 22.23
N TYR A 487 2.18 -2.04 21.67
CA TYR A 487 1.36 -0.97 22.20
C TYR A 487 0.00 -1.52 22.61
N LYS A 488 -0.33 -1.44 23.89
CA LYS A 488 -1.58 -1.96 24.47
C LYS A 488 -1.87 -3.44 24.07
N GLY A 489 -0.83 -4.27 24.06
CA GLY A 489 -0.92 -5.70 23.73
C GLY A 489 -0.94 -6.05 22.25
N GLN A 490 -0.77 -5.06 21.35
CA GLN A 490 -0.69 -5.27 19.90
C GLN A 490 0.72 -5.02 19.38
N LYS A 491 1.15 -5.85 18.47
CA LYS A 491 2.37 -5.60 17.70
C LYS A 491 2.14 -4.43 16.75
N ARG A 492 3.08 -3.50 16.73
CA ARG A 492 3.16 -2.43 15.72
C ARG A 492 4.56 -2.34 15.19
N MET A 493 4.67 -2.17 13.91
CA MET A 493 5.93 -1.81 13.28
C MET A 493 6.07 -0.29 13.35
N GLU A 494 7.19 0.18 13.89
CA GLU A 494 7.51 1.61 13.97
C GLU A 494 8.94 1.83 13.48
N TRP A 495 9.18 2.95 12.80
CA TRP A 495 10.52 3.43 12.53
C TRP A 495 11.10 4.05 13.80
N LYS A 496 12.27 3.59 14.22
CA LYS A 496 12.96 4.11 15.39
C LYS A 496 14.29 4.71 14.96
N GLN A 497 14.47 5.98 15.29
CA GLN A 497 15.74 6.67 15.13
C GLN A 497 16.80 6.02 16.02
N ILE A 498 17.94 5.67 15.43
CA ILE A 498 19.10 5.02 16.07
C ILE A 498 20.32 5.92 16.08
N ARG A 499 20.28 7.07 15.39
CA ARG A 499 21.34 8.09 15.35
C ARG A 499 20.71 9.47 15.58
N GLU A 500 21.47 10.40 16.09
CA GLU A 500 21.02 11.75 16.42
C GLU A 500 20.63 12.55 15.15
N ARG A 501 21.41 12.41 14.08
CA ARG A 501 21.14 13.10 12.80
C ARG A 501 20.50 12.14 11.81
N ASN A 502 19.41 12.57 11.17
CA ASN A 502 18.66 11.82 10.16
C ASN A 502 18.13 12.71 9.02
N GLU A 503 18.61 13.94 8.90
CA GLU A 503 18.07 14.93 7.96
C GLU A 503 18.17 14.47 6.49
N VAL A 504 19.20 13.70 6.13
CA VAL A 504 19.31 13.08 4.81
C VAL A 504 18.14 12.13 4.54
N LEU A 505 17.78 11.30 5.52
CA LEU A 505 16.65 10.39 5.41
C LEU A 505 15.33 11.17 5.25
N ASP A 506 15.14 12.21 6.04
CA ASP A 506 13.92 13.03 5.98
C ASP A 506 13.81 13.78 4.65
N THR A 507 14.90 14.37 4.14
CA THR A 507 14.90 15.01 2.81
C THR A 507 14.62 14.01 1.68
N TRP A 508 15.04 12.74 1.78
CA TRP A 508 14.65 11.67 0.87
C TRP A 508 13.14 11.40 0.92
N VAL A 509 12.58 11.29 2.12
CA VAL A 509 11.12 11.10 2.32
C VAL A 509 10.34 12.24 1.64
N TYR A 510 10.82 13.48 1.76
CA TYR A 510 10.17 14.65 1.17
C TYR A 510 10.33 14.70 -0.35
N ASN A 511 11.44 14.21 -0.91
CA ASN A 511 11.64 14.02 -2.34
C ASN A 511 10.67 12.98 -2.92
N ILE A 512 10.53 11.84 -2.25
CA ILE A 512 9.57 10.80 -2.62
C ILE A 512 8.14 11.37 -2.58
N ALA A 513 7.79 12.10 -1.52
CA ALA A 513 6.48 12.76 -1.44
C ALA A 513 6.27 13.74 -2.61
N GLY A 514 7.27 14.53 -2.97
CA GLY A 514 7.22 15.43 -4.12
C GLY A 514 6.99 14.69 -5.43
N PHE A 515 7.66 13.58 -5.65
CA PHE A 515 7.46 12.73 -6.83
C PHE A 515 6.01 12.20 -6.92
N TYR A 516 5.46 11.69 -5.80
CA TYR A 516 4.08 11.20 -5.75
C TYR A 516 3.03 12.31 -5.87
N ILE A 517 3.28 13.50 -5.33
CA ILE A 517 2.41 14.68 -5.49
C ILE A 517 2.37 15.12 -6.96
N LEU A 518 3.53 15.11 -7.63
CA LEU A 518 3.65 15.51 -9.02
C LEU A 518 3.06 14.48 -9.98
N ASN A 519 3.16 13.20 -9.64
CA ASN A 519 2.73 12.04 -10.43
C ASN A 519 3.13 12.15 -11.92
N PRO A 520 4.45 12.24 -12.24
CA PRO A 520 4.92 12.57 -13.57
C PRO A 520 4.83 11.39 -14.54
N ASP A 521 4.56 11.69 -15.79
CA ASP A 521 4.77 10.77 -16.92
C ASP A 521 6.24 10.88 -17.38
N LEU A 522 7.11 10.03 -16.82
CA LEU A 522 8.55 10.04 -17.07
C LEU A 522 8.89 9.70 -18.53
N GLU A 523 8.15 8.79 -19.17
CA GLU A 523 8.35 8.46 -20.59
C GLU A 523 8.06 9.66 -21.51
N SER A 524 6.98 10.39 -21.25
CA SER A 524 6.69 11.62 -21.97
C SER A 524 7.77 12.68 -21.77
N LEU A 525 8.34 12.77 -20.55
CA LEU A 525 9.45 13.69 -20.27
C LEU A 525 10.74 13.28 -21.00
N LYS A 526 11.05 12.00 -21.07
CA LYS A 526 12.18 11.45 -21.83
C LYS A 526 12.07 11.78 -23.31
N ASN A 527 10.90 11.57 -23.90
CA ASN A 527 10.66 11.88 -25.32
C ASN A 527 10.85 13.37 -25.61
N LYS A 528 10.33 14.27 -24.78
CA LYS A 528 10.55 15.72 -24.89
C LYS A 528 12.01 16.12 -24.71
N ALA A 529 12.74 15.44 -23.83
CA ALA A 529 14.16 15.67 -23.61
C ALA A 529 15.00 15.26 -24.83
N THR A 530 14.62 14.17 -25.50
CA THR A 530 15.28 13.71 -26.74
C THR A 530 15.08 14.70 -27.90
N ASP A 531 13.90 15.32 -28.01
CA ASP A 531 13.62 16.34 -29.04
C ASP A 531 14.38 17.64 -28.81
N GLN A 532 14.85 17.93 -27.60
CA GLN A 532 15.61 19.11 -27.22
C GLN A 532 17.13 18.94 -27.38
N LYS A 533 17.65 17.77 -27.75
CA LYS A 533 19.08 17.59 -28.01
C LYS A 533 19.52 18.55 -29.13
N PRO A 534 20.55 19.39 -28.92
CA PRO A 534 21.02 20.29 -29.96
C PRO A 534 21.47 19.44 -31.15
N ILE A 535 20.88 19.70 -32.31
CA ILE A 535 21.31 19.09 -33.57
C ILE A 535 22.80 19.42 -33.70
N GLN A 536 23.67 18.44 -33.50
CA GLN A 536 25.10 18.62 -33.82
C GLN A 536 25.19 19.01 -35.29
N LYS A 537 25.41 20.27 -35.56
CA LYS A 537 25.69 20.73 -36.90
C LYS A 537 26.92 19.97 -37.39
N LYS A 538 26.68 18.90 -38.19
CA LYS A 538 27.75 18.24 -38.93
C LYS A 538 28.57 19.35 -39.59
N ARG A 539 29.82 19.55 -39.16
CA ARG A 539 30.76 20.42 -39.84
C ARG A 539 30.74 20.04 -41.32
N LYS A 540 30.13 20.89 -42.14
CA LYS A 540 30.28 20.78 -43.61
C LYS A 540 31.77 20.90 -43.86
N LEU A 541 32.43 19.82 -44.21
CA LEU A 541 33.74 19.83 -44.82
C LEU A 541 33.66 20.76 -46.03
N ASN A 542 34.34 21.90 -45.94
CA ASN A 542 34.52 22.81 -47.04
C ASN A 542 35.27 22.05 -48.15
N ARG A 543 34.55 21.49 -49.09
CA ARG A 543 35.11 21.00 -50.35
C ARG A 543 35.55 22.22 -51.12
N ASN A 544 36.87 22.40 -51.16
CA ASN A 544 37.69 23.11 -52.13
C ASN A 544 36.94 24.07 -53.06
N ARG A 545 37.06 25.34 -52.78
CA ARG A 545 37.08 26.34 -53.86
C ARG A 545 38.25 26.00 -54.77
N ARG A 546 37.97 25.41 -55.91
CA ARG A 546 38.91 25.46 -57.07
C ARG A 546 39.10 26.93 -57.48
N ASN A 547 40.34 27.37 -57.46
CA ASN A 547 40.79 28.65 -57.93
C ASN A 547 40.66 28.69 -59.45
N PRO A 548 39.90 29.59 -60.08
CA PRO A 548 39.75 29.59 -61.55
C PRO A 548 40.80 30.54 -62.28
N ASN A 549 41.98 30.66 -61.77
CA ASN A 549 42.99 31.53 -62.40
C ASN A 549 44.28 30.75 -62.67
N TRP A 550 44.25 29.85 -63.69
CA TRP A 550 45.50 29.47 -64.36
C TRP A 550 45.30 29.26 -65.88
N VAL A 551 44.52 30.07 -66.51
CA VAL A 551 44.51 30.19 -67.95
C VAL A 551 44.71 31.66 -68.23
N ASN A 552 45.96 32.11 -68.20
CA ASN A 552 46.49 33.29 -68.94
C ASN A 552 47.90 33.61 -68.44
N SER A 553 48.84 32.74 -68.82
CA SER A 553 50.24 33.11 -68.85
C SER A 553 50.93 32.38 -69.99
N TRP A 554 50.52 32.73 -71.21
CA TRP A 554 51.33 32.63 -72.42
C TRP A 554 50.99 33.81 -73.34
N ARG A 555 51.65 34.89 -73.06
CA ARG A 555 52.22 35.86 -73.99
C ARG A 555 52.94 36.95 -73.20
#